data_966040b22227277293b07bd398a85395
#
_entry.id   966040b22227277293b07bd398a85395
#
_cell.length_a   1.000
_cell.length_b   1.000
_cell.length_c   1.000
_cell.angle_alpha   90.00
_cell.angle_beta   90.00
_cell.angle_gamma   90.00
#
_symmetry.space_group_name_H-M   'P 1'
#
loop_
_entity.id
_entity.type
_entity.pdbx_description
1 polymer ?
#
loop_
_entity_poly.entity_id
_entity_poly.type
_entity_poly.pdbx_seq_one_letter_code
_entity_poly.pdbx_strand_id
1 'polypeptide(L)'
;RHYGGFFPSGYISYQADSSNSFTFTTGRRIDRPPFQTLNPFYFIVNKYTYSTGNPFLLPQYSWNLELNHQYKNLLSTSISYSIVKNYFSQLFLNDSAKGVLLYSQGNVGHTNTFGLSSTLTTSLFKWWSVTASAIYNHKELKGFNGNNYSSNINQLTININNQFSFAKVYSGEISGFYTTKARNDIQELLYPTGQLSFGVSKPVLKNKGTLKLNARDIFHTNIMEGLTQFPNATEYFIIHRDTRIITLSFTYRFGKAYKAAKHSSGGAEDEIERVGNGG
;
A
#
# COMPACT_ATOMS: atom_id res chain seq x y z
N ARG A 1 -0.40 22.06 19.80
CA ARG A 1 -1.77 21.56 20.10
C ARG A 1 -1.65 20.29 20.92
N HIS A 2 -2.45 20.15 21.98
CA HIS A 2 -2.54 18.94 22.79
C HIS A 2 -3.78 18.14 22.36
N TYR A 3 -3.57 16.87 22.05
CA TYR A 3 -4.65 15.95 21.67
C TYR A 3 -4.67 14.83 22.71
N GLY A 4 -5.68 14.82 23.57
CA GLY A 4 -5.95 13.73 24.51
C GLY A 4 -7.13 12.89 24.01
N GLY A 5 -7.12 11.60 24.29
CA GLY A 5 -8.21 10.71 23.95
C GLY A 5 -8.01 9.32 24.49
N PHE A 6 -9.10 8.57 24.53
CA PHE A 6 -9.09 7.16 24.88
C PHE A 6 -8.97 6.34 23.60
N PHE A 7 -7.94 5.47 23.54
CA PHE A 7 -7.60 4.66 22.38
C PHE A 7 -7.61 3.17 22.75
N PRO A 8 -8.78 2.58 22.95
CA PRO A 8 -8.88 1.17 23.30
C PRO A 8 -8.48 0.30 22.11
N SER A 9 -7.84 -0.84 22.42
CA SER A 9 -7.57 -1.90 21.47
C SER A 9 -7.80 -3.24 22.15
N GLY A 10 -8.20 -4.22 21.37
CA GLY A 10 -8.44 -5.57 21.87
C GLY A 10 -8.43 -6.59 20.74
N TYR A 11 -8.20 -7.84 21.10
CA TYR A 11 -8.33 -8.96 20.19
C TYR A 11 -8.87 -10.19 20.91
N ILE A 12 -9.52 -11.05 20.14
CA ILE A 12 -10.00 -12.35 20.57
C ILE A 12 -9.56 -13.36 19.52
N SER A 13 -8.87 -14.43 19.96
CA SER A 13 -8.49 -15.53 19.09
C SER A 13 -9.23 -16.78 19.51
N TYR A 14 -9.82 -17.49 18.56
CA TYR A 14 -10.57 -18.71 18.74
C TYR A 14 -10.05 -19.79 17.79
N GLN A 15 -9.59 -20.89 18.36
CA GLN A 15 -9.19 -22.10 17.63
C GLN A 15 -10.41 -23.03 17.55
N ALA A 16 -11.07 -23.07 16.39
CA ALA A 16 -12.27 -23.89 16.22
C ALA A 16 -11.92 -25.39 16.14
N ASP A 17 -10.84 -25.70 15.44
CA ASP A 17 -10.28 -27.05 15.33
C ASP A 17 -8.79 -26.99 14.93
N SER A 18 -8.16 -28.13 14.67
CA SER A 18 -6.75 -28.21 14.27
C SER A 18 -6.43 -27.53 12.93
N SER A 19 -7.45 -27.14 12.18
CA SER A 19 -7.31 -26.59 10.83
C SER A 19 -7.82 -25.15 10.73
N ASN A 20 -8.71 -24.72 11.61
CA ASN A 20 -9.40 -23.44 11.54
C ASN A 20 -9.16 -22.59 12.76
N SER A 21 -8.66 -21.41 12.59
CA SER A 21 -8.56 -20.38 13.61
C SER A 21 -9.18 -19.07 13.16
N PHE A 22 -9.80 -18.37 14.08
CA PHE A 22 -10.42 -17.07 13.88
C PHE A 22 -9.78 -16.07 14.83
N THR A 23 -9.49 -14.88 14.32
CA THR A 23 -9.01 -13.78 15.15
C THR A 23 -9.82 -12.55 14.85
N PHE A 24 -10.48 -11.99 15.84
CA PHE A 24 -11.15 -10.70 15.77
C PHE A 24 -10.28 -9.67 16.45
N THR A 25 -10.04 -8.55 15.76
CA THR A 25 -9.30 -7.40 16.29
C THR A 25 -10.13 -6.14 16.18
N THR A 26 -9.99 -5.27 17.17
CA THR A 26 -10.60 -3.94 17.15
C THR A 26 -9.66 -2.93 17.78
N GLY A 27 -9.72 -1.69 17.31
CA GLY A 27 -8.93 -0.63 17.93
C GLY A 27 -9.29 0.75 17.41
N ARG A 28 -9.15 1.73 18.31
CA ARG A 28 -9.22 3.14 17.98
C ARG A 28 -7.83 3.72 17.87
N ARG A 29 -7.56 4.50 16.82
CA ARG A 29 -6.26 5.12 16.56
C ARG A 29 -6.42 6.61 16.25
N ILE A 30 -5.36 7.38 16.49
CA ILE A 30 -5.17 8.73 16.02
C ILE A 30 -4.02 8.73 15.02
N ASP A 31 -4.22 9.40 13.89
CA ASP A 31 -3.18 9.65 12.91
C ASP A 31 -3.00 11.17 12.79
N ARG A 32 -1.78 11.62 13.01
CA ARG A 32 -1.43 13.04 13.01
C ARG A 32 -0.83 13.42 11.68
N PRO A 33 -1.18 14.59 11.12
CA PRO A 33 -0.58 15.05 9.89
C PRO A 33 0.95 15.10 9.99
N PRO A 34 1.67 14.61 8.97
CA PRO A 34 3.13 14.78 8.87
C PRO A 34 3.54 16.25 8.89
N PHE A 35 4.71 16.57 9.40
CA PHE A 35 5.20 17.96 9.46
C PHE A 35 5.24 18.65 8.11
N GLN A 36 5.62 17.92 7.07
CA GLN A 36 5.69 18.46 5.71
C GLN A 36 4.33 18.93 5.20
N THR A 37 3.26 18.21 5.53
CA THR A 37 1.89 18.58 5.13
C THR A 37 1.33 19.77 5.89
N LEU A 38 1.96 20.16 7.00
CA LEU A 38 1.62 21.36 7.80
C LEU A 38 2.41 22.60 7.36
N ASN A 39 3.47 22.43 6.57
CA ASN A 39 4.35 23.53 6.18
C ASN A 39 3.68 24.42 5.12
N PRO A 40 3.36 25.70 5.41
CA PRO A 40 2.63 26.59 4.51
C PRO A 40 3.49 27.19 3.39
N PHE A 41 4.76 26.83 3.28
CA PHE A 41 5.61 27.34 2.21
C PHE A 41 5.18 26.78 0.85
N TYR A 42 5.29 27.64 -0.17
CA TYR A 42 5.01 27.25 -1.55
C TYR A 42 6.23 26.58 -2.17
N PHE A 43 6.01 25.40 -2.72
CA PHE A 43 6.98 24.67 -3.53
C PHE A 43 6.52 24.71 -4.99
N ILE A 44 7.42 25.08 -5.89
CA ILE A 44 7.15 25.13 -7.31
C ILE A 44 7.27 23.70 -7.87
N VAL A 45 6.16 23.16 -8.35
CA VAL A 45 6.13 21.87 -9.06
C VAL A 45 6.46 22.11 -10.53
N ASN A 46 5.82 23.10 -11.15
CA ASN A 46 6.09 23.60 -12.49
C ASN A 46 5.59 25.04 -12.62
N LYS A 47 5.69 25.62 -13.84
CA LYS A 47 5.28 27.01 -14.11
C LYS A 47 3.85 27.36 -13.70
N TYR A 48 2.94 26.38 -13.71
CA TYR A 48 1.51 26.59 -13.48
C TYR A 48 1.01 25.84 -12.23
N THR A 49 1.86 25.10 -11.53
CA THR A 49 1.47 24.23 -10.42
C THR A 49 2.40 24.44 -9.24
N TYR A 50 1.80 24.70 -8.10
CA TYR A 50 2.49 24.86 -6.83
C TYR A 50 1.98 23.83 -5.83
N SER A 51 2.79 23.49 -4.83
CA SER A 51 2.41 22.68 -3.69
C SER A 51 2.59 23.48 -2.41
N THR A 52 1.65 23.35 -1.46
CA THR A 52 1.74 23.96 -0.13
C THR A 52 1.07 23.06 0.90
N GLY A 53 1.60 23.02 2.11
CA GLY A 53 0.93 22.36 3.22
C GLY A 53 -0.16 23.24 3.84
N ASN A 54 -0.87 22.66 4.81
CA ASN A 54 -1.94 23.33 5.54
C ASN A 54 -1.67 23.24 7.06
N PRO A 55 -1.27 24.35 7.71
CA PRO A 55 -0.96 24.36 9.15
C PRO A 55 -2.20 24.14 10.04
N PHE A 56 -3.40 24.19 9.46
CA PHE A 56 -4.66 24.02 10.17
C PHE A 56 -5.20 22.59 10.15
N LEU A 57 -4.50 21.64 9.51
CA LEU A 57 -4.90 20.24 9.50
C LEU A 57 -5.14 19.70 10.90
N LEU A 58 -6.25 19.01 11.04
CA LEU A 58 -6.63 18.29 12.25
C LEU A 58 -6.21 16.82 12.12
N PRO A 59 -5.86 16.17 13.22
CA PRO A 59 -5.63 14.74 13.22
C PRO A 59 -6.92 13.98 12.87
N GLN A 60 -6.76 12.86 12.20
CA GLN A 60 -7.84 11.94 11.94
C GLN A 60 -7.91 10.86 13.03
N TYR A 61 -9.11 10.35 13.24
CA TYR A 61 -9.38 9.30 14.21
C TYR A 61 -10.05 8.13 13.49
N SER A 62 -9.50 6.94 13.68
CA SER A 62 -10.06 5.73 13.08
C SER A 62 -10.53 4.72 14.13
N TRP A 63 -11.64 4.05 13.83
CA TRP A 63 -12.02 2.78 14.42
C TRP A 63 -11.83 1.70 13.37
N ASN A 64 -11.14 0.63 13.74
CA ASN A 64 -10.85 -0.49 12.87
C ASN A 64 -11.40 -1.78 13.51
N LEU A 65 -12.09 -2.56 12.69
CA LEU A 65 -12.62 -3.87 13.03
C LEU A 65 -12.10 -4.84 11.99
N GLU A 66 -11.56 -5.97 12.40
CA GLU A 66 -11.07 -7.00 11.48
C GLU A 66 -11.40 -8.40 12.02
N LEU A 67 -11.92 -9.24 11.15
CA LEU A 67 -12.09 -10.67 11.38
C LEU A 67 -11.20 -11.42 10.40
N ASN A 68 -10.23 -12.13 10.91
CA ASN A 68 -9.35 -13.00 10.14
C ASN A 68 -9.72 -14.47 10.39
N HIS A 69 -9.85 -15.23 9.30
CA HIS A 69 -9.95 -16.68 9.31
C HIS A 69 -8.71 -17.28 8.66
N GLN A 70 -8.08 -18.17 9.37
CA GLN A 70 -6.93 -18.95 8.90
C GLN A 70 -7.31 -20.42 8.79
N TYR A 71 -7.28 -20.96 7.58
CA TYR A 71 -7.44 -22.38 7.31
C TYR A 71 -6.07 -23.02 7.09
N LYS A 72 -5.58 -23.76 8.08
CA LYS A 72 -4.23 -24.33 8.08
C LYS A 72 -3.20 -23.24 7.70
N ASN A 73 -2.14 -23.63 7.00
CA ASN A 73 -1.20 -22.70 6.36
C ASN A 73 -1.55 -22.47 4.88
N LEU A 74 -2.80 -22.76 4.48
CA LEU A 74 -3.23 -22.79 3.09
C LEU A 74 -3.95 -21.50 2.69
N LEU A 75 -4.94 -21.09 3.49
CA LEU A 75 -5.82 -19.98 3.14
C LEU A 75 -6.00 -19.04 4.33
N SER A 76 -5.72 -17.77 4.13
CA SER A 76 -6.07 -16.70 5.06
C SER A 76 -7.11 -15.80 4.40
N THR A 77 -8.20 -15.53 5.10
CA THR A 77 -9.25 -14.62 4.62
C THR A 77 -9.56 -13.59 5.71
N SER A 78 -9.54 -12.32 5.36
CA SER A 78 -9.77 -11.21 6.28
C SER A 78 -10.91 -10.34 5.78
N ILE A 79 -11.83 -10.02 6.67
CA ILE A 79 -12.89 -9.02 6.46
C ILE A 79 -12.59 -7.87 7.40
N SER A 80 -12.51 -6.65 6.88
CA SER A 80 -12.21 -5.47 7.66
C SER A 80 -13.24 -4.37 7.43
N TYR A 81 -13.47 -3.57 8.48
CA TYR A 81 -14.27 -2.37 8.41
C TYR A 81 -13.61 -1.25 9.19
N SER A 82 -13.41 -0.11 8.52
CA SER A 82 -12.77 1.07 9.10
C SER A 82 -13.65 2.30 8.95
N ILE A 83 -13.78 3.05 10.05
CA ILE A 83 -14.45 4.34 10.08
C ILE A 83 -13.42 5.39 10.43
N VAL A 84 -13.21 6.39 9.57
CA VAL A 84 -12.26 7.49 9.81
C VAL A 84 -13.01 8.80 9.88
N LYS A 85 -12.83 9.54 10.97
CA LYS A 85 -13.33 10.92 11.18
C LYS A 85 -12.21 11.92 10.98
N ASN A 86 -12.54 13.11 10.48
CA ASN A 86 -11.59 14.17 10.10
C ASN A 86 -10.55 13.67 9.09
N TYR A 87 -10.98 12.78 8.19
CA TYR A 87 -10.11 12.25 7.16
C TYR A 87 -9.43 13.37 6.40
N PHE A 88 -8.10 13.38 6.33
CA PHE A 88 -7.35 14.34 5.56
C PHE A 88 -6.76 13.70 4.31
N SER A 89 -6.80 14.45 3.24
CA SER A 89 -6.32 14.02 1.92
C SER A 89 -5.73 15.17 1.13
N GLN A 90 -5.02 14.84 0.07
CA GLN A 90 -4.56 15.81 -0.90
C GLN A 90 -5.75 16.46 -1.61
N LEU A 91 -5.67 17.76 -1.78
CA LEU A 91 -6.62 18.59 -2.49
C LEU A 91 -5.95 19.25 -3.68
N PHE A 92 -6.65 19.21 -4.80
CA PHE A 92 -6.28 19.91 -6.03
C PHE A 92 -7.18 21.13 -6.18
N LEU A 93 -6.60 22.31 -5.96
CA LEU A 93 -7.29 23.58 -5.91
C LEU A 93 -6.86 24.44 -7.10
N ASN A 94 -7.67 25.45 -7.41
CA ASN A 94 -7.34 26.45 -8.41
C ASN A 94 -7.25 27.82 -7.71
N ASP A 95 -6.08 28.46 -7.76
CA ASP A 95 -5.91 29.88 -7.39
C ASP A 95 -6.16 30.73 -8.64
N SER A 96 -7.43 31.08 -8.85
CA SER A 96 -7.85 31.89 -10.00
C SER A 96 -7.23 33.28 -10.03
N ALA A 97 -6.83 33.83 -8.88
CA ALA A 97 -6.19 35.15 -8.82
C ALA A 97 -4.77 35.12 -9.38
N LYS A 98 -4.08 34.00 -9.23
CA LYS A 98 -2.72 33.80 -9.74
C LYS A 98 -2.68 33.00 -11.05
N GLY A 99 -3.81 32.42 -11.45
CA GLY A 99 -3.88 31.56 -12.65
C GLY A 99 -3.07 30.26 -12.50
N VAL A 100 -2.96 29.72 -11.28
CA VAL A 100 -2.15 28.54 -10.99
C VAL A 100 -2.96 27.44 -10.30
N LEU A 101 -2.54 26.20 -10.50
CA LEU A 101 -3.05 25.04 -9.79
C LEU A 101 -2.30 24.88 -8.47
N LEU A 102 -3.01 24.50 -7.43
CA LEU A 102 -2.45 24.37 -6.09
C LEU A 102 -2.70 22.98 -5.53
N TYR A 103 -1.65 22.24 -5.25
CA TYR A 103 -1.69 21.00 -4.48
C TYR A 103 -1.59 21.33 -3.00
N SER A 104 -2.58 20.95 -2.23
CA SER A 104 -2.62 21.21 -0.79
C SER A 104 -3.15 19.98 -0.04
N GLN A 105 -3.36 20.14 1.25
CA GLN A 105 -3.94 19.12 2.12
C GLN A 105 -5.14 19.69 2.86
N GLY A 106 -6.17 18.88 3.08
CA GLY A 106 -7.35 19.30 3.83
C GLY A 106 -8.05 18.15 4.54
N ASN A 107 -8.75 18.49 5.64
CA ASN A 107 -9.68 17.54 6.25
C ASN A 107 -10.96 17.53 5.41
N VAL A 108 -11.22 16.42 4.75
CA VAL A 108 -12.25 16.32 3.71
C VAL A 108 -13.53 15.60 4.18
N GLY A 109 -13.64 15.32 5.48
CA GLY A 109 -14.85 14.72 6.04
C GLY A 109 -14.61 13.40 6.74
N HIS A 110 -15.39 12.36 6.40
CA HIS A 110 -15.26 11.04 6.98
C HIS A 110 -15.27 9.96 5.90
N THR A 111 -14.63 8.83 6.19
CA THR A 111 -14.66 7.67 5.32
C THR A 111 -15.10 6.42 6.06
N ASN A 112 -15.85 5.58 5.36
CA ASN A 112 -16.12 4.20 5.74
C ASN A 112 -15.47 3.29 4.70
N THR A 113 -14.67 2.34 5.14
CA THR A 113 -14.00 1.42 4.25
C THR A 113 -14.32 -0.01 4.64
N PHE A 114 -14.88 -0.77 3.72
CA PHE A 114 -15.01 -2.21 3.80
C PHE A 114 -13.90 -2.85 2.99
N GLY A 115 -13.17 -3.80 3.59
CA GLY A 115 -12.11 -4.57 2.97
C GLY A 115 -12.40 -6.06 3.02
N LEU A 116 -12.10 -6.75 1.93
CA LEU A 116 -12.06 -8.20 1.85
C LEU A 116 -10.72 -8.60 1.26
N SER A 117 -9.95 -9.40 1.98
CA SER A 117 -8.70 -9.95 1.46
C SER A 117 -8.69 -11.46 1.60
N SER A 118 -8.08 -12.12 0.63
CA SER A 118 -7.87 -13.57 0.67
C SER A 118 -6.49 -13.88 0.12
N THR A 119 -5.74 -14.71 0.83
CA THR A 119 -4.41 -15.17 0.43
C THR A 119 -4.36 -16.68 0.48
N LEU A 120 -4.07 -17.29 -0.66
CA LEU A 120 -3.84 -18.71 -0.84
C LEU A 120 -2.34 -18.97 -0.96
N THR A 121 -1.81 -19.88 -0.15
CA THR A 121 -0.43 -20.36 -0.28
C THR A 121 -0.45 -21.88 -0.34
N THR A 122 -0.02 -22.45 -1.45
CA THR A 122 -0.07 -23.90 -1.66
C THR A 122 1.07 -24.40 -2.56
N SER A 123 1.37 -25.67 -2.42
CA SER A 123 2.23 -26.38 -3.39
C SER A 123 1.36 -27.26 -4.27
N LEU A 124 1.17 -26.89 -5.52
CA LEU A 124 0.42 -27.68 -6.50
C LEU A 124 1.14 -28.96 -6.85
N PHE A 125 2.47 -28.87 -6.92
CA PHE A 125 3.39 -30.00 -7.12
C PHE A 125 4.61 -29.82 -6.23
N LYS A 126 5.41 -30.89 -6.06
CA LYS A 126 6.67 -30.82 -5.29
C LYS A 126 7.67 -29.79 -5.83
N TRP A 127 7.52 -29.41 -7.09
CA TRP A 127 8.40 -28.48 -7.80
C TRP A 127 7.73 -27.12 -8.06
N TRP A 128 6.43 -26.94 -7.74
CA TRP A 128 5.69 -25.71 -8.00
C TRP A 128 4.86 -25.29 -6.78
N SER A 129 5.16 -24.16 -6.22
CA SER A 129 4.37 -23.51 -5.17
C SER A 129 3.83 -22.17 -5.65
N VAL A 130 2.65 -21.83 -5.18
CA VAL A 130 1.90 -20.61 -5.55
C VAL A 130 1.48 -19.88 -4.30
N THR A 131 1.69 -18.57 -4.30
CA THR A 131 1.01 -17.64 -3.39
C THR A 131 0.20 -16.67 -4.23
N ALA A 132 -1.12 -16.66 -4.02
CA ALA A 132 -2.03 -15.76 -4.71
C ALA A 132 -2.83 -14.97 -3.68
N SER A 133 -2.96 -13.66 -3.88
CA SER A 133 -3.81 -12.83 -3.03
C SER A 133 -4.73 -11.94 -3.85
N ALA A 134 -5.94 -11.75 -3.35
CA ALA A 134 -6.91 -10.80 -3.86
C ALA A 134 -7.35 -9.88 -2.72
N ILE A 135 -7.30 -8.57 -2.95
CA ILE A 135 -7.67 -7.54 -1.99
C ILE A 135 -8.71 -6.65 -2.65
N TYR A 136 -9.91 -6.66 -2.12
CA TYR A 136 -10.99 -5.78 -2.54
C TYR A 136 -11.26 -4.75 -1.44
N ASN A 137 -11.36 -3.49 -1.83
CA ASN A 137 -11.74 -2.40 -0.95
C ASN A 137 -12.92 -1.63 -1.55
N HIS A 138 -13.91 -1.38 -0.71
CA HIS A 138 -15.00 -0.45 -0.98
C HIS A 138 -14.91 0.68 0.04
N LYS A 139 -14.62 1.90 -0.42
CA LYS A 139 -14.48 3.09 0.41
C LYS A 139 -15.56 4.10 0.05
N GLU A 140 -16.39 4.43 1.00
CA GLU A 140 -17.28 5.58 0.93
C GLU A 140 -16.59 6.80 1.55
N LEU A 141 -16.58 7.90 0.84
CA LEU A 141 -16.09 9.18 1.33
C LEU A 141 -17.23 10.19 1.30
N LYS A 142 -17.50 10.84 2.44
CA LYS A 142 -18.56 11.85 2.62
C LYS A 142 -18.02 13.13 3.26
N GLY A 143 -18.45 14.26 2.74
CA GLY A 143 -17.98 15.59 3.11
C GLY A 143 -16.92 16.05 2.12
N PHE A 144 -16.75 17.28 1.90
CA PHE A 144 -15.64 17.92 1.20
C PHE A 144 -15.90 19.44 1.24
N ASN A 145 -15.01 20.16 1.92
CA ASN A 145 -14.94 21.63 1.90
C ASN A 145 -16.32 22.31 2.13
N GLY A 146 -17.13 21.77 3.08
CA GLY A 146 -18.45 22.30 3.40
C GLY A 146 -19.60 21.89 2.46
N ASN A 147 -19.33 21.13 1.43
CA ASN A 147 -20.33 20.61 0.50
C ASN A 147 -20.68 19.15 0.81
N ASN A 148 -21.92 18.75 0.49
CA ASN A 148 -22.37 17.37 0.60
C ASN A 148 -21.81 16.51 -0.55
N TYR A 149 -20.47 16.34 -0.58
CA TYR A 149 -19.82 15.47 -1.54
C TYR A 149 -19.88 14.02 -1.05
N SER A 150 -20.18 13.11 -1.97
CA SER A 150 -20.14 11.66 -1.72
C SER A 150 -19.42 10.98 -2.88
N SER A 151 -18.48 10.12 -2.56
CA SER A 151 -17.76 9.29 -3.55
C SER A 151 -17.64 7.87 -3.06
N ASN A 152 -17.92 6.93 -3.96
CA ASN A 152 -17.72 5.50 -3.76
C ASN A 152 -16.52 5.04 -4.58
N ILE A 153 -15.58 4.40 -3.92
CA ILE A 153 -14.34 3.92 -4.51
C ILE A 153 -14.30 2.41 -4.37
N ASN A 154 -14.22 1.72 -5.51
CA ASN A 154 -14.07 0.27 -5.55
C ASN A 154 -12.72 -0.06 -6.18
N GLN A 155 -11.91 -0.85 -5.52
CA GLN A 155 -10.60 -1.26 -6.02
C GLN A 155 -10.36 -2.73 -5.73
N LEU A 156 -9.92 -3.46 -6.74
CA LEU A 156 -9.44 -4.83 -6.62
C LEU A 156 -7.96 -4.86 -6.99
N THR A 157 -7.15 -5.44 -6.13
CA THR A 157 -5.75 -5.76 -6.41
C THR A 157 -5.55 -7.26 -6.32
N ILE A 158 -4.95 -7.84 -7.35
CA ILE A 158 -4.59 -9.26 -7.41
C ILE A 158 -3.08 -9.33 -7.47
N ASN A 159 -2.46 -10.19 -6.63
CA ASN A 159 -1.06 -10.50 -6.68
C ASN A 159 -0.88 -12.00 -6.82
N ILE A 160 0.07 -12.42 -7.66
CA ILE A 160 0.40 -13.83 -7.85
C ILE A 160 1.91 -13.98 -7.83
N ASN A 161 2.38 -14.94 -7.06
CA ASN A 161 3.78 -15.38 -7.04
C ASN A 161 3.82 -16.88 -7.25
N ASN A 162 4.52 -17.30 -8.28
CA ASN A 162 4.78 -18.71 -8.58
C ASN A 162 6.27 -18.97 -8.38
N GLN A 163 6.59 -19.98 -7.60
CA GLN A 163 7.96 -20.44 -7.39
C GLN A 163 8.12 -21.85 -7.92
N PHE A 164 9.18 -22.06 -8.68
CA PHE A 164 9.49 -23.32 -9.33
C PHE A 164 10.85 -23.82 -8.88
N SER A 165 10.97 -25.13 -8.62
CA SER A 165 12.22 -25.79 -8.28
C SER A 165 12.51 -26.89 -9.31
N PHE A 166 13.53 -26.66 -10.15
CA PHE A 166 13.88 -27.59 -11.23
C PHE A 166 15.18 -28.33 -10.89
N ALA A 167 15.18 -29.64 -11.12
CA ALA A 167 16.35 -30.50 -11.01
C ALA A 167 17.15 -30.32 -9.68
N LYS A 168 16.51 -29.91 -8.59
CA LYS A 168 17.13 -29.62 -7.27
C LYS A 168 18.24 -28.54 -7.29
N VAL A 169 18.46 -27.88 -8.41
CA VAL A 169 19.58 -26.94 -8.61
C VAL A 169 19.10 -25.57 -9.08
N TYR A 170 18.02 -25.49 -9.84
CA TYR A 170 17.50 -24.23 -10.36
C TYR A 170 16.21 -23.85 -9.65
N SER A 171 16.08 -22.59 -9.33
CA SER A 171 14.80 -22.03 -8.87
C SER A 171 14.34 -20.95 -9.85
N GLY A 172 13.07 -21.02 -10.24
CA GLY A 172 12.41 -20.01 -11.07
C GLY A 172 11.33 -19.30 -10.28
N GLU A 173 11.05 -18.07 -10.64
CA GLU A 173 9.98 -17.27 -10.07
C GLU A 173 9.24 -16.54 -11.19
N ILE A 174 7.90 -16.55 -11.13
CA ILE A 174 7.04 -15.71 -11.97
C ILE A 174 6.10 -14.99 -11.01
N SER A 175 6.21 -13.68 -10.95
CA SER A 175 5.39 -12.86 -10.06
C SER A 175 4.76 -11.69 -10.81
N GLY A 176 3.59 -11.30 -10.37
CA GLY A 176 2.90 -10.17 -10.95
C GLY A 176 1.78 -9.65 -10.07
N PHE A 177 1.34 -8.44 -10.40
CA PHE A 177 0.15 -7.86 -9.82
C PHE A 177 -0.70 -7.17 -10.89
N TYR A 178 -1.95 -7.00 -10.57
CA TYR A 178 -2.89 -6.19 -11.33
C TYR A 178 -3.81 -5.44 -10.37
N THR A 179 -3.97 -4.14 -10.61
CA THR A 179 -4.88 -3.28 -9.87
C THR A 179 -5.89 -2.66 -10.83
N THR A 180 -7.17 -2.75 -10.49
CA THR A 180 -8.24 -2.20 -11.32
C THR A 180 -8.27 -0.68 -11.29
N LYS A 181 -8.94 -0.08 -12.27
CA LYS A 181 -9.28 1.34 -12.27
C LYS A 181 -10.02 1.71 -10.99
N ALA A 182 -9.57 2.78 -10.31
CA ALA A 182 -10.23 3.28 -9.10
C ALA A 182 -9.99 4.78 -8.91
N ARG A 183 -10.89 5.43 -8.17
CA ARG A 183 -10.59 6.77 -7.65
C ARG A 183 -9.55 6.66 -6.53
N ASN A 184 -8.58 7.56 -6.58
CA ASN A 184 -7.69 7.82 -5.48
C ASN A 184 -8.24 9.05 -4.73
N ASP A 185 -9.01 8.78 -3.68
CA ASP A 185 -9.77 9.78 -2.93
C ASP A 185 -10.81 10.55 -3.78
N ILE A 186 -10.82 11.89 -3.74
CA ILE A 186 -11.92 12.71 -4.28
C ILE A 186 -11.72 13.05 -5.75
N GLN A 187 -10.53 13.54 -6.08
CA GLN A 187 -10.29 14.29 -7.31
C GLN A 187 -9.43 13.53 -8.33
N GLU A 188 -8.87 12.40 -7.97
CA GLU A 188 -7.97 11.66 -8.84
C GLU A 188 -8.59 10.31 -9.23
N LEU A 189 -8.54 9.99 -10.51
CA LEU A 189 -8.98 8.72 -11.08
C LEU A 189 -7.77 8.04 -11.70
N LEU A 190 -7.33 6.93 -11.12
CA LEU A 190 -6.22 6.13 -11.62
C LEU A 190 -6.74 5.02 -12.53
N TYR A 191 -6.09 4.83 -13.67
CA TYR A 191 -6.37 3.75 -14.60
C TYR A 191 -5.73 2.44 -14.13
N PRO A 192 -6.16 1.29 -14.70
CA PRO A 192 -5.60 0.00 -14.30
C PRO A 192 -4.09 -0.04 -14.54
N THR A 193 -3.39 -0.66 -13.61
CA THR A 193 -1.95 -0.90 -13.74
C THR A 193 -1.59 -2.31 -13.32
N GLY A 194 -0.49 -2.82 -13.83
CA GLY A 194 -0.01 -4.15 -13.50
C GLY A 194 1.44 -4.35 -13.87
N GLN A 195 2.01 -5.43 -13.38
CA GLN A 195 3.41 -5.78 -13.63
C GLN A 195 3.56 -7.28 -13.71
N LEU A 196 4.42 -7.74 -14.62
CA LEU A 196 4.87 -9.13 -14.66
C LEU A 196 6.39 -9.17 -14.57
N SER A 197 6.90 -10.05 -13.72
CA SER A 197 8.33 -10.19 -13.43
C SER A 197 8.73 -11.67 -13.44
N PHE A 198 9.96 -11.94 -13.86
CA PHE A 198 10.55 -13.27 -13.90
C PHE A 198 11.89 -13.27 -13.18
N GLY A 199 12.16 -14.37 -12.51
CA GLY A 199 13.43 -14.59 -11.84
C GLY A 199 13.92 -16.03 -12.07
N VAL A 200 15.23 -16.19 -12.22
CA VAL A 200 15.86 -17.50 -12.18
C VAL A 200 17.09 -17.42 -11.28
N SER A 201 17.29 -18.44 -10.47
CA SER A 201 18.48 -18.52 -9.64
C SER A 201 19.08 -19.92 -9.65
N LYS A 202 20.41 -19.94 -9.43
CA LYS A 202 21.20 -21.17 -9.38
C LYS A 202 22.21 -21.07 -8.23
N PRO A 203 22.25 -22.04 -7.32
CA PRO A 203 23.36 -22.15 -6.39
C PRO A 203 24.64 -22.54 -7.15
N VAL A 204 25.72 -21.90 -6.78
CA VAL A 204 27.06 -22.10 -7.35
C VAL A 204 28.09 -22.31 -6.22
N LEU A 205 29.35 -22.63 -6.57
CA LEU A 205 30.44 -22.78 -5.60
C LEU A 205 30.10 -23.78 -4.47
N LYS A 206 29.57 -24.96 -4.80
CA LYS A 206 29.15 -25.99 -3.83
C LYS A 206 28.16 -25.44 -2.79
N ASN A 207 27.14 -24.69 -3.24
CA ASN A 207 26.10 -24.03 -2.45
C ASN A 207 26.59 -22.87 -1.55
N LYS A 208 27.83 -22.42 -1.66
CA LYS A 208 28.33 -21.23 -0.95
C LYS A 208 27.96 -19.93 -1.68
N GLY A 209 27.67 -19.98 -2.96
CA GLY A 209 27.23 -18.84 -3.75
C GLY A 209 25.85 -19.06 -4.35
N THR A 210 25.19 -17.98 -4.73
CA THR A 210 23.94 -17.98 -5.51
C THR A 210 24.04 -16.94 -6.60
N LEU A 211 23.81 -17.35 -7.85
CA LEU A 211 23.65 -16.44 -8.97
C LEU A 211 22.14 -16.29 -9.24
N LYS A 212 21.66 -15.05 -9.31
CA LYS A 212 20.24 -14.74 -9.57
C LYS A 212 20.13 -13.71 -10.69
N LEU A 213 19.30 -14.02 -11.68
CA LEU A 213 18.89 -13.11 -12.74
C LEU A 213 17.41 -12.79 -12.56
N ASN A 214 17.07 -11.51 -12.45
CA ASN A 214 15.70 -11.02 -12.37
C ASN A 214 15.43 -10.08 -13.54
N ALA A 215 14.24 -10.19 -14.11
CA ALA A 215 13.68 -9.22 -15.04
C ALA A 215 12.34 -8.73 -14.49
N ARG A 216 12.30 -7.48 -14.03
CA ARG A 216 11.10 -6.84 -13.47
C ARG A 216 10.39 -6.08 -14.57
N ASP A 217 9.05 -6.10 -14.53
CA ASP A 217 8.16 -5.37 -15.43
C ASP A 217 8.52 -5.55 -16.92
N ILE A 218 8.57 -6.79 -17.35
CA ILE A 218 9.06 -7.15 -18.69
C ILE A 218 8.28 -6.45 -19.79
N PHE A 219 6.97 -6.26 -19.60
CA PHE A 219 6.11 -5.64 -20.59
C PHE A 219 6.01 -4.10 -20.42
N HIS A 220 6.68 -3.54 -19.39
CA HIS A 220 6.64 -2.10 -19.07
C HIS A 220 5.20 -1.59 -18.89
N THR A 221 4.41 -2.34 -18.13
CA THR A 221 2.99 -2.08 -17.89
C THR A 221 2.71 -1.43 -16.53
N ASN A 222 3.73 -1.28 -15.68
CA ASN A 222 3.62 -0.57 -14.42
C ASN A 222 3.74 0.94 -14.65
N ILE A 223 2.71 1.48 -15.26
CA ILE A 223 2.56 2.90 -15.60
C ILE A 223 1.54 3.50 -14.66
N MET A 224 1.78 4.72 -14.18
CA MET A 224 0.80 5.50 -13.45
C MET A 224 0.11 6.45 -14.42
N GLU A 225 -1.14 6.19 -14.70
CA GLU A 225 -1.96 6.93 -15.65
C GLU A 225 -3.28 7.30 -14.99
N GLY A 226 -3.79 8.51 -15.24
CA GLY A 226 -5.04 8.93 -14.63
C GLY A 226 -5.52 10.31 -15.04
N LEU A 227 -6.57 10.73 -14.33
CA LEU A 227 -7.18 12.03 -14.45
C LEU A 227 -7.21 12.70 -13.08
N THR A 228 -6.77 13.96 -13.01
CA THR A 228 -6.96 14.83 -11.84
C THR A 228 -8.06 15.83 -12.13
N GLN A 229 -9.09 15.88 -11.27
CA GLN A 229 -10.24 16.75 -11.41
C GLN A 229 -10.07 17.99 -10.51
N PHE A 230 -9.73 19.12 -11.10
CA PHE A 230 -9.78 20.42 -10.44
C PHE A 230 -11.21 20.99 -10.51
N PRO A 231 -11.54 22.02 -9.72
CA PRO A 231 -12.87 22.63 -9.75
C PRO A 231 -13.32 23.10 -11.14
N ASN A 232 -12.39 23.60 -11.95
CA ASN A 232 -12.67 24.21 -13.28
C ASN A 232 -11.86 23.57 -14.41
N ALA A 233 -11.15 22.46 -14.16
CA ALA A 233 -10.30 21.81 -15.14
C ALA A 233 -10.17 20.31 -14.86
N THR A 234 -9.82 19.55 -15.89
CA THR A 234 -9.41 18.15 -15.76
C THR A 234 -8.05 18.01 -16.41
N GLU A 235 -7.11 17.46 -15.66
CA GLU A 235 -5.76 17.16 -16.13
C GLU A 235 -5.65 15.65 -16.38
N TYR A 236 -5.24 15.27 -17.57
CA TYR A 236 -4.79 13.92 -17.86
C TYR A 236 -3.29 13.84 -17.63
N PHE A 237 -2.86 12.82 -16.93
CA PHE A 237 -1.44 12.59 -16.70
C PHE A 237 -1.05 11.14 -16.99
N ILE A 238 0.18 10.97 -17.41
CA ILE A 238 0.85 9.68 -17.56
C ILE A 238 2.28 9.80 -17.05
N ILE A 239 2.67 8.89 -16.16
CA ILE A 239 4.01 8.87 -15.56
C ILE A 239 4.65 7.53 -15.91
N HIS A 240 5.64 7.60 -16.79
CA HIS A 240 6.52 6.48 -17.09
C HIS A 240 7.71 6.49 -16.13
N ARG A 241 7.81 5.46 -15.31
CA ARG A 241 8.96 5.24 -14.42
C ARG A 241 9.86 4.16 -15.02
N ASP A 242 11.13 4.17 -14.67
CA ASP A 242 12.06 3.10 -15.05
C ASP A 242 11.78 1.84 -14.23
N THR A 243 10.67 1.17 -14.55
CA THR A 243 10.22 -0.04 -13.85
C THR A 243 10.78 -1.31 -14.48
N ARG A 244 11.11 -1.28 -15.78
CA ARG A 244 11.69 -2.41 -16.51
C ARG A 244 13.18 -2.52 -16.23
N ILE A 245 13.53 -3.41 -15.30
CA ILE A 245 14.89 -3.55 -14.80
C ILE A 245 15.33 -5.01 -14.89
N ILE A 246 16.49 -5.24 -15.49
CA ILE A 246 17.17 -6.53 -15.46
C ILE A 246 18.31 -6.44 -14.45
N THR A 247 18.32 -7.37 -13.50
CA THR A 247 19.32 -7.39 -12.43
C THR A 247 19.99 -8.75 -12.38
N LEU A 248 21.31 -8.76 -12.50
CA LEU A 248 22.15 -9.92 -12.21
C LEU A 248 22.78 -9.77 -10.84
N SER A 249 22.56 -10.73 -9.96
CA SER A 249 23.07 -10.70 -8.58
C SER A 249 23.90 -11.94 -8.30
N PHE A 250 25.01 -11.76 -7.64
CA PHE A 250 25.83 -12.83 -7.10
C PHE A 250 25.96 -12.65 -5.58
N THR A 251 25.53 -13.66 -4.85
CA THR A 251 25.61 -13.68 -3.39
C THR A 251 26.56 -14.79 -2.96
N TYR A 252 27.55 -14.48 -2.14
CA TYR A 252 28.47 -15.47 -1.57
C TYR A 252 28.36 -15.48 -0.05
N ARG A 253 28.22 -16.66 0.55
CA ARG A 253 28.14 -16.85 1.99
C ARG A 253 29.49 -17.32 2.52
N PHE A 254 30.11 -16.52 3.37
CA PHE A 254 31.35 -16.84 4.07
C PHE A 254 31.13 -16.81 5.59
N GLY A 255 31.93 -17.57 6.31
CA GLY A 255 31.83 -17.68 7.77
C GLY A 255 30.87 -18.78 8.24
N LYS A 256 30.73 -18.91 9.56
CA LYS A 256 29.79 -19.81 10.21
C LYS A 256 28.46 -19.11 10.40
N ALA A 257 27.35 -19.86 10.29
CA ALA A 257 26.02 -19.32 10.53
C ALA A 257 25.92 -18.81 12.00
N TYR A 258 25.72 -17.50 12.15
CA TYR A 258 25.45 -16.88 13.45
C TYR A 258 23.94 -16.82 13.66
N LYS A 259 23.45 -17.33 14.78
CA LYS A 259 22.06 -17.12 15.18
C LYS A 259 21.91 -15.65 15.60
N ALA A 260 21.38 -14.82 14.74
CA ALA A 260 21.02 -13.46 15.12
C ALA A 260 19.96 -13.50 16.23
N ALA A 261 20.19 -12.73 17.30
CA ALA A 261 19.16 -12.48 18.30
C ALA A 261 17.96 -11.76 17.61
N LYS A 262 16.73 -12.19 17.90
CA LYS A 262 15.54 -11.47 17.45
C LYS A 262 15.57 -10.07 18.08
N HIS A 263 15.85 -9.05 17.28
CA HIS A 263 15.56 -7.66 17.69
C HIS A 263 14.05 -7.45 17.57
N SER A 264 13.40 -7.13 18.69
CA SER A 264 12.06 -6.55 18.65
C SER A 264 12.22 -5.12 18.12
N SER A 265 11.59 -4.77 17.00
CA SER A 265 11.44 -3.38 16.59
C SER A 265 10.70 -2.65 17.71
N GLY A 266 11.29 -1.60 18.26
CA GLY A 266 10.63 -0.73 19.21
C GLY A 266 9.46 -0.03 18.50
N GLY A 267 8.30 0.07 19.16
CA GLY A 267 7.05 0.61 18.59
C GLY A 267 7.02 2.11 18.28
N ALA A 268 8.09 2.64 17.74
CA ALA A 268 8.22 4.06 17.37
C ALA A 268 8.25 4.27 15.84
N GLU A 269 7.91 3.27 15.03
CA GLU A 269 7.96 3.35 13.56
C GLU A 269 7.05 4.46 13.04
N ASP A 270 5.83 4.59 13.56
CA ASP A 270 4.88 5.64 13.18
C ASP A 270 5.41 7.06 13.47
N GLU A 271 6.23 7.22 14.52
CA GLU A 271 6.81 8.53 14.85
C GLU A 271 8.04 8.84 13.98
N ILE A 272 8.78 7.83 13.56
CA ILE A 272 9.91 7.97 12.63
C ILE A 272 9.41 8.36 11.24
N GLU A 273 8.33 7.75 10.76
CA GLU A 273 7.70 8.14 9.48
C GLU A 273 7.15 9.57 9.52
N ARG A 274 6.61 10.01 10.65
CA ARG A 274 6.13 11.40 10.82
C ARG A 274 7.23 12.46 10.73
N VAL A 275 8.42 12.15 11.23
CA VAL A 275 9.55 13.09 11.18
C VAL A 275 10.11 13.23 9.76
N GLY A 276 9.76 12.32 8.88
CA GLY A 276 10.13 12.31 7.47
C GLY A 276 11.56 11.82 7.26
N ASN A 277 11.76 11.06 6.23
CA ASN A 277 13.10 10.89 5.65
C ASN A 277 13.54 12.25 5.11
N GLY A 278 14.14 13.08 5.96
CA GLY A 278 14.83 14.29 5.57
C GLY A 278 16.16 13.90 4.94
N GLY A 279 16.17 13.80 3.61
CA GLY A 279 17.34 13.54 2.82
C GLY A 279 16.96 13.43 1.36
#